data_ab79e561074f3b56f8d497a229f18e7c
#
_entry.id   ab79e561074f3b56f8d497a229f18e7c
#
_cell.length_a   1.000
_cell.length_b   1.000
_cell.length_c   1.000
_cell.angle_alpha   90.00
_cell.angle_beta   90.00
_cell.angle_gamma   90.00
#
_symmetry.space_group_name_H-M   'P 1'
#
loop_
_entity.id
_entity.type
_entity.pdbx_description
1 polymer ?
#
loop_
_entity_poly.entity_id
_entity_poly.type
_entity_poly.pdbx_seq_one_letter_code
_entity_poly.pdbx_strand_id
1 'polypeptide(L)'
;MKEQMRIELHNETEYTERISFQDIWTHASRLKYAGCRVAAITDRNSVDGIHMAEHDFMRRGIQPIYGVTLSCIDVDDRYDVVLLAANLTGRDNIFRLIELLESNRFSFGRAVTREQLDAHRKGILLGAAAKNGQIVRAILHRRDQRYLETITQDYDYLEFTSEPYDIAATVVQLAAQGNLPLCAVQYAVLNEPSVPLEKYAYLTLCRYYWQEADAQYFKTTEELREEMNALYVLPVEKLVGQKVLYDDPQRVFSRVEPMPTLEEILCTNDASFHAARMQELNIRLNCAMQEKYGAHCPAQVSERVQRELTEIDAQKQAHVMLVLADMAKQGDNSQEHMMVAGEYANFEILYLLGVTELDPLPRHIYCRACGCWLETQAEIGESVACPRCGQMAVVSGLNVPVEPIHALLKDGAHFEIRASAERISRWKEARKETSYIVLQTPPRDPLPREADMLSLLHI
;
A
#
# COMPACT_ATOMS: atom_id res chain seq x y z
N MET A 1 -23.09 -6.11 31.50
CA MET A 1 -22.29 -6.95 30.61
C MET A 1 -21.35 -6.02 29.83
N LYS A 2 -20.04 -6.22 29.86
CA LYS A 2 -19.16 -5.49 28.95
C LYS A 2 -19.55 -5.90 27.53
N GLU A 3 -19.84 -4.92 26.67
CA GLU A 3 -20.14 -5.15 25.27
C GLU A 3 -18.91 -5.89 24.67
N GLN A 4 -19.15 -7.09 24.14
CA GLN A 4 -18.07 -7.91 23.59
C GLN A 4 -17.64 -7.29 22.26
N MET A 5 -16.38 -6.93 22.17
CA MET A 5 -15.78 -6.23 21.04
C MET A 5 -15.26 -7.25 20.03
N ARG A 6 -15.78 -7.21 18.80
CA ARG A 6 -15.23 -8.01 17.70
C ARG A 6 -13.89 -7.41 17.23
N ILE A 7 -12.91 -8.28 17.09
CA ILE A 7 -11.60 -7.99 16.52
C ILE A 7 -11.44 -8.84 15.27
N GLU A 8 -11.21 -8.19 14.13
CA GLU A 8 -10.98 -8.88 12.87
C GLU A 8 -9.49 -8.86 12.54
N LEU A 9 -8.87 -10.04 12.48
CA LEU A 9 -7.43 -10.17 12.30
C LEU A 9 -6.99 -10.42 10.85
N HIS A 10 -7.95 -10.62 9.93
CA HIS A 10 -7.67 -10.88 8.53
C HIS A 10 -8.58 -10.07 7.62
N ASN A 11 -8.02 -9.09 6.92
CA ASN A 11 -8.75 -8.28 5.94
C ASN A 11 -7.88 -8.06 4.71
N GLU A 12 -8.39 -8.48 3.57
CA GLU A 12 -7.81 -8.21 2.26
C GLU A 12 -8.64 -7.13 1.56
N THR A 13 -7.98 -6.10 1.04
CA THR A 13 -8.61 -5.00 0.29
C THR A 13 -8.29 -5.08 -1.20
N GLU A 14 -8.72 -4.08 -1.96
CA GLU A 14 -8.38 -3.92 -3.39
C GLU A 14 -6.87 -3.84 -3.66
N TYR A 15 -6.03 -3.66 -2.64
CA TYR A 15 -4.57 -3.62 -2.75
C TYR A 15 -3.89 -4.99 -2.59
N THR A 16 -4.67 -6.05 -2.37
CA THR A 16 -4.12 -7.41 -2.29
C THR A 16 -3.57 -7.88 -3.64
N GLU A 17 -2.51 -8.70 -3.64
CA GLU A 17 -2.00 -9.33 -4.87
C GLU A 17 -3.06 -10.20 -5.58
N ARG A 18 -4.01 -10.70 -4.83
CA ARG A 18 -5.19 -11.42 -5.35
C ARG A 18 -6.29 -10.42 -5.70
N ILE A 19 -7.26 -10.89 -6.48
CA ILE A 19 -8.42 -10.06 -6.81
C ILE A 19 -9.30 -9.94 -5.57
N SER A 20 -9.46 -8.71 -5.09
CA SER A 20 -10.45 -8.33 -4.10
C SER A 20 -11.21 -7.09 -4.59
N PHE A 21 -12.51 -7.06 -4.35
CA PHE A 21 -13.39 -5.92 -4.65
C PHE A 21 -13.80 -5.18 -3.39
N GLN A 22 -13.08 -5.40 -2.30
CA GLN A 22 -13.27 -4.69 -1.06
C GLN A 22 -12.52 -3.35 -1.12
N ASP A 23 -13.12 -2.34 -1.74
CA ASP A 23 -12.59 -0.99 -1.63
C ASP A 23 -12.57 -0.57 -0.16
N ILE A 24 -11.49 0.11 0.24
CA ILE A 24 -11.21 0.41 1.65
C ILE A 24 -12.34 1.19 2.31
N TRP A 25 -12.93 2.15 1.62
CA TRP A 25 -13.96 3.01 2.18
C TRP A 25 -15.24 2.23 2.52
N THR A 26 -15.72 1.41 1.59
CA THR A 26 -16.90 0.54 1.79
C THR A 26 -16.58 -0.54 2.83
N HIS A 27 -15.39 -1.13 2.76
CA HIS A 27 -14.94 -2.17 3.69
C HIS A 27 -14.90 -1.65 5.14
N ALA A 28 -14.33 -0.48 5.38
CA ALA A 28 -14.31 0.15 6.69
C ALA A 28 -15.74 0.41 7.25
N SER A 29 -16.68 0.76 6.36
CA SER A 29 -18.10 0.91 6.74
C SER A 29 -18.72 -0.44 7.09
N ARG A 30 -18.40 -1.49 6.35
CA ARG A 30 -18.88 -2.85 6.62
C ARG A 30 -18.31 -3.43 7.92
N LEU A 31 -17.03 -3.22 8.19
CA LEU A 31 -16.39 -3.58 9.46
C LEU A 31 -17.13 -2.94 10.66
N LYS A 32 -17.41 -1.64 10.57
CA LYS A 32 -18.17 -0.92 11.59
C LYS A 32 -19.59 -1.49 11.77
N TYR A 33 -20.27 -1.75 10.67
CA TYR A 33 -21.63 -2.35 10.70
C TYR A 33 -21.60 -3.75 11.32
N ALA A 34 -20.57 -4.55 11.05
CA ALA A 34 -20.36 -5.86 11.66
C ALA A 34 -19.96 -5.81 13.14
N GLY A 35 -19.81 -4.62 13.73
CA GLY A 35 -19.47 -4.44 15.15
C GLY A 35 -17.98 -4.53 15.45
N CYS A 36 -17.10 -4.51 14.45
CA CYS A 36 -15.65 -4.48 14.65
C CYS A 36 -15.21 -3.15 15.28
N ARG A 37 -14.33 -3.22 16.26
CA ARG A 37 -13.69 -2.08 16.92
C ARG A 37 -12.17 -2.07 16.68
N VAL A 38 -11.63 -3.20 16.29
CA VAL A 38 -10.22 -3.38 15.93
C VAL A 38 -10.20 -4.23 14.66
N ALA A 39 -9.39 -3.85 13.70
CA ALA A 39 -9.25 -4.62 12.46
C ALA A 39 -7.80 -4.57 11.95
N ALA A 40 -7.24 -5.71 11.59
CA ALA A 40 -5.97 -5.79 10.93
C ALA A 40 -6.12 -5.50 9.44
N ILE A 41 -5.06 -4.94 8.84
CA ILE A 41 -4.91 -4.74 7.40
C ILE A 41 -3.89 -5.78 6.96
N THR A 42 -4.33 -6.78 6.20
CA THR A 42 -3.51 -7.95 5.87
C THR A 42 -3.55 -8.30 4.39
N ASP A 43 -3.50 -7.28 3.53
CA ASP A 43 -3.41 -7.48 2.09
C ASP A 43 -2.28 -8.44 1.74
N ARG A 44 -2.52 -9.31 0.76
CA ARG A 44 -1.55 -10.33 0.39
C ARG A 44 -0.42 -9.71 -0.43
N ASN A 45 0.82 -9.91 0.05
CA ASN A 45 2.05 -9.43 -0.59
C ASN A 45 2.07 -7.92 -0.89
N SER A 46 1.27 -7.14 -0.16
CA SER A 46 1.17 -5.69 -0.35
C SER A 46 0.93 -4.98 0.98
N VAL A 47 1.49 -3.80 1.09
CA VAL A 47 1.25 -2.84 2.19
C VAL A 47 0.74 -1.50 1.64
N ASP A 48 0.38 -1.45 0.37
CA ASP A 48 0.05 -0.22 -0.35
C ASP A 48 -1.21 0.45 0.18
N GLY A 49 -2.20 -0.35 0.58
CA GLY A 49 -3.46 0.11 1.15
C GLY A 49 -3.40 0.56 2.61
N ILE A 50 -2.29 0.32 3.31
CA ILE A 50 -2.21 0.50 4.78
C ILE A 50 -2.55 1.94 5.20
N HIS A 51 -1.99 2.95 4.53
CA HIS A 51 -2.21 4.35 4.90
C HIS A 51 -3.69 4.76 4.73
N MET A 52 -4.31 4.39 3.61
CA MET A 52 -5.71 4.69 3.36
C MET A 52 -6.63 3.94 4.32
N ALA A 53 -6.34 2.66 4.57
CA ALA A 53 -7.11 1.84 5.50
C ALA A 53 -6.98 2.35 6.94
N GLU A 54 -5.79 2.75 7.38
CA GLU A 54 -5.58 3.38 8.68
C GLU A 54 -6.48 4.60 8.86
N HIS A 55 -6.43 5.54 7.91
CA HIS A 55 -7.24 6.75 7.93
C HIS A 55 -8.74 6.45 7.97
N ASP A 56 -9.23 5.57 7.09
CA ASP A 56 -10.65 5.26 6.99
C ASP A 56 -11.19 4.44 8.17
N PHE A 57 -10.37 3.53 8.73
CA PHE A 57 -10.72 2.79 9.95
C PHE A 57 -10.84 3.73 11.15
N MET A 58 -9.84 4.60 11.35
CA MET A 58 -9.84 5.55 12.46
C MET A 58 -11.02 6.52 12.41
N ARG A 59 -11.35 7.05 11.23
CA ARG A 59 -12.54 7.92 11.04
C ARG A 59 -13.84 7.25 11.44
N ARG A 60 -13.90 5.92 11.40
CA ARG A 60 -15.07 5.13 11.80
C ARG A 60 -15.00 4.60 13.23
N GLY A 61 -13.93 4.94 13.96
CA GLY A 61 -13.68 4.50 15.33
C GLY A 61 -13.26 3.04 15.42
N ILE A 62 -12.58 2.54 14.38
CA ILE A 62 -11.95 1.22 14.33
C ILE A 62 -10.44 1.43 14.51
N GLN A 63 -9.85 0.74 15.49
CA GLN A 63 -8.40 0.76 15.69
C GLN A 63 -7.72 -0.15 14.67
N PRO A 64 -6.79 0.36 13.84
CA PRO A 64 -6.05 -0.45 12.89
C PRO A 64 -4.97 -1.29 13.57
N ILE A 65 -4.69 -2.49 13.03
CA ILE A 65 -3.49 -3.27 13.28
C ILE A 65 -2.74 -3.39 11.95
N TYR A 66 -1.48 -3.00 11.93
CA TYR A 66 -0.63 -3.14 10.74
C TYR A 66 -0.26 -4.59 10.54
N GLY A 67 -0.47 -5.10 9.33
CA GLY A 67 -0.17 -6.48 9.01
C GLY A 67 0.01 -6.71 7.51
N VAL A 68 0.25 -7.95 7.15
CA VAL A 68 0.35 -8.42 5.77
C VAL A 68 0.16 -9.94 5.75
N THR A 69 -0.52 -10.45 4.74
CA THR A 69 -0.45 -11.87 4.37
C THR A 69 0.73 -12.05 3.42
N LEU A 70 1.77 -12.75 3.84
CA LEU A 70 3.03 -12.84 3.12
C LEU A 70 3.25 -14.24 2.56
N SER A 71 3.64 -14.34 1.30
CA SER A 71 4.07 -15.60 0.71
C SER A 71 5.48 -15.95 1.18
N CYS A 72 5.60 -17.13 1.77
CA CYS A 72 6.85 -17.68 2.27
C CYS A 72 7.22 -18.96 1.50
N ILE A 73 8.51 -19.19 1.32
CA ILE A 73 9.06 -20.41 0.72
C ILE A 73 10.06 -21.07 1.68
N ASP A 74 9.91 -22.36 1.89
CA ASP A 74 10.81 -23.18 2.68
C ASP A 74 11.12 -24.47 1.92
N VAL A 75 12.39 -24.66 1.57
CA VAL A 75 12.89 -25.75 0.70
C VAL A 75 12.09 -25.81 -0.60
N ASP A 76 11.08 -26.67 -0.69
CA ASP A 76 10.26 -26.89 -1.89
C ASP A 76 8.79 -26.54 -1.68
N ASP A 77 8.42 -26.04 -0.49
CA ASP A 77 7.03 -25.71 -0.16
C ASP A 77 6.81 -24.21 -0.10
N ARG A 78 5.76 -23.75 -0.74
CA ARG A 78 5.34 -22.34 -0.73
C ARG A 78 3.99 -22.22 -0.05
N TYR A 79 3.94 -21.40 0.98
CA TYR A 79 2.75 -21.20 1.82
C TYR A 79 2.60 -19.72 2.20
N ASP A 80 1.43 -19.37 2.70
CA ASP A 80 1.16 -18.03 3.19
C ASP A 80 1.24 -18.00 4.73
N VAL A 81 1.73 -16.89 5.26
CA VAL A 81 1.75 -16.56 6.68
C VAL A 81 1.10 -15.20 6.90
N VAL A 82 0.49 -14.99 8.06
CA VAL A 82 -0.06 -13.68 8.43
C VAL A 82 0.86 -13.03 9.44
N LEU A 83 1.30 -11.82 9.15
CA LEU A 83 2.18 -11.03 10.00
C LEU A 83 1.39 -9.87 10.57
N LEU A 84 1.36 -9.71 11.89
CA LEU A 84 0.79 -8.55 12.55
C LEU A 84 1.90 -7.83 13.32
N ALA A 85 1.99 -6.51 13.16
CA ALA A 85 2.93 -5.71 13.92
C ALA A 85 2.49 -5.62 15.39
N ALA A 86 3.31 -6.13 16.30
CA ALA A 86 3.09 -5.98 17.72
C ALA A 86 3.55 -4.60 18.24
N ASN A 87 4.49 -3.97 17.54
CA ASN A 87 5.05 -2.64 17.86
C ASN A 87 5.74 -2.04 16.63
N LEU A 88 6.33 -0.85 16.78
CA LEU A 88 7.04 -0.15 15.71
C LEU A 88 8.11 -1.00 15.01
N THR A 89 8.90 -1.74 15.80
CA THR A 89 9.92 -2.63 15.24
C THR A 89 9.28 -3.70 14.33
N GLY A 90 8.15 -4.25 14.74
CA GLY A 90 7.40 -5.23 13.93
C GLY A 90 6.87 -4.63 12.65
N ARG A 91 6.33 -3.40 12.70
CA ARG A 91 5.88 -2.68 11.50
C ARG A 91 7.02 -2.44 10.52
N ASP A 92 8.16 -1.95 11.00
CA ASP A 92 9.35 -1.72 10.17
C ASP A 92 9.87 -3.04 9.56
N ASN A 93 9.83 -4.14 10.31
CA ASN A 93 10.22 -5.44 9.80
C ASN A 93 9.25 -5.97 8.74
N ILE A 94 7.94 -5.72 8.86
CA ILE A 94 6.96 -6.05 7.81
C ILE A 94 7.31 -5.30 6.51
N PHE A 95 7.59 -4.00 6.57
CA PHE A 95 7.99 -3.23 5.39
C PHE A 95 9.28 -3.77 4.76
N ARG A 96 10.27 -4.14 5.57
CA ARG A 96 11.51 -4.78 5.06
C ARG A 96 11.26 -6.13 4.39
N LEU A 97 10.35 -6.93 4.94
CA LEU A 97 9.96 -8.21 4.32
C LEU A 97 9.27 -8.00 2.97
N ILE A 98 8.46 -6.95 2.81
CA ILE A 98 7.89 -6.57 1.50
C ILE A 98 8.99 -6.15 0.52
N GLU A 99 10.00 -5.40 0.95
CA GLU A 99 11.15 -5.07 0.12
C GLU A 99 11.92 -6.32 -0.34
N LEU A 100 12.14 -7.28 0.56
CA LEU A 100 12.76 -8.55 0.25
C LEU A 100 11.91 -9.38 -0.71
N LEU A 101 10.59 -9.41 -0.53
CA LEU A 101 9.65 -10.08 -1.42
C LEU A 101 9.77 -9.57 -2.86
N GLU A 102 9.86 -8.25 -3.05
CA GLU A 102 10.06 -7.65 -4.37
C GLU A 102 11.45 -7.96 -4.94
N SER A 103 12.48 -7.94 -4.09
CA SER A 103 13.84 -8.30 -4.50
C SER A 103 13.95 -9.77 -4.93
N ASN A 104 13.18 -10.65 -4.30
CA ASN A 104 13.13 -12.08 -4.60
C ASN A 104 12.29 -12.43 -5.84
N ARG A 105 11.66 -11.46 -6.49
CA ARG A 105 10.71 -11.67 -7.59
C ARG A 105 11.20 -12.61 -8.69
N PHE A 106 12.46 -12.50 -9.06
CA PHE A 106 13.07 -13.32 -10.12
C PHE A 106 13.65 -14.64 -9.61
N SER A 107 14.02 -14.70 -8.33
CA SER A 107 14.63 -15.90 -7.74
C SER A 107 13.60 -16.86 -7.18
N PHE A 108 12.59 -16.32 -6.50
CA PHE A 108 11.60 -17.10 -5.73
C PHE A 108 10.14 -16.76 -6.08
N GLY A 109 9.90 -15.95 -7.13
CA GLY A 109 8.55 -15.64 -7.62
C GLY A 109 7.70 -14.84 -6.61
N ARG A 110 8.20 -13.72 -6.07
CA ARG A 110 7.54 -12.91 -5.04
C ARG A 110 7.17 -13.72 -3.78
N ALA A 111 8.19 -14.32 -3.18
CA ALA A 111 8.09 -14.93 -1.87
C ALA A 111 9.33 -14.58 -1.05
N VAL A 112 9.20 -14.54 0.27
CA VAL A 112 10.35 -14.48 1.16
C VAL A 112 10.79 -15.88 1.54
N THR A 113 12.08 -16.09 1.80
CA THR A 113 12.52 -17.38 2.34
C THR A 113 12.21 -17.47 3.84
N ARG A 114 12.16 -18.68 4.38
CA ARG A 114 11.99 -18.89 5.81
C ARG A 114 13.07 -18.20 6.63
N GLU A 115 14.31 -18.24 6.19
CA GLU A 115 15.43 -17.57 6.88
C GLU A 115 15.27 -16.05 6.88
N GLN A 116 14.76 -15.46 5.78
CA GLN A 116 14.47 -14.03 5.71
C GLN A 116 13.36 -13.63 6.68
N LEU A 117 12.30 -14.44 6.79
CA LEU A 117 11.23 -14.25 7.74
C LEU A 117 11.76 -14.29 9.17
N ASP A 118 12.54 -15.33 9.50
CA ASP A 118 13.08 -15.52 10.86
C ASP A 118 14.05 -14.40 11.26
N ALA A 119 14.86 -13.89 10.33
CA ALA A 119 15.76 -12.76 10.55
C ALA A 119 15.01 -11.45 10.89
N HIS A 120 13.76 -11.30 10.43
CA HIS A 120 12.93 -10.11 10.66
C HIS A 120 11.76 -10.35 11.63
N ARG A 121 11.83 -11.41 12.44
CA ARG A 121 10.73 -11.87 13.30
C ARG A 121 10.44 -10.94 14.49
N LYS A 122 11.41 -10.11 14.88
CA LYS A 122 11.28 -9.27 16.08
C LYS A 122 10.13 -8.27 15.96
N GLY A 123 9.25 -8.26 16.98
CA GLY A 123 8.09 -7.36 17.05
C GLY A 123 6.92 -7.76 16.14
N ILE A 124 6.95 -8.96 15.55
CA ILE A 124 5.89 -9.51 14.70
C ILE A 124 5.17 -10.66 15.43
N LEU A 125 3.84 -10.64 15.41
CA LEU A 125 3.00 -11.80 15.73
C LEU A 125 2.76 -12.60 14.46
N LEU A 126 3.16 -13.87 14.47
CA LEU A 126 3.03 -14.78 13.32
C LEU A 126 1.76 -15.59 13.44
N GLY A 127 0.87 -15.41 12.48
CA GLY A 127 -0.35 -16.18 12.32
C GLY A 127 -0.18 -17.28 11.27
N ALA A 128 -0.71 -18.47 11.57
CA ALA A 128 -0.84 -19.52 10.58
C ALA A 128 -2.08 -19.24 9.72
N ALA A 129 -1.88 -18.90 8.46
CA ALA A 129 -2.99 -18.58 7.55
C ALA A 129 -3.93 -19.76 7.37
N ALA A 130 -5.25 -19.54 7.48
CA ALA A 130 -6.26 -20.58 7.33
C ALA A 130 -6.43 -21.05 5.88
N LYS A 131 -6.05 -20.24 4.90
CA LYS A 131 -5.96 -20.63 3.48
C LYS A 131 -4.51 -20.62 3.02
N ASN A 132 -4.11 -21.68 2.33
CA ASN A 132 -2.75 -21.83 1.79
C ASN A 132 -1.62 -21.72 2.85
N GLY A 133 -1.95 -21.77 4.14
CA GLY A 133 -0.96 -21.73 5.21
C GLY A 133 -0.20 -23.05 5.35
N GLN A 134 0.98 -23.01 5.99
CA GLN A 134 1.86 -24.17 6.15
C GLN A 134 1.15 -25.35 6.83
N ILE A 135 0.37 -25.09 7.90
CA ILE A 135 -0.36 -26.12 8.63
C ILE A 135 -1.43 -26.76 7.74
N VAL A 136 -2.22 -25.95 7.04
CA VAL A 136 -3.28 -26.44 6.14
C VAL A 136 -2.68 -27.30 5.02
N ARG A 137 -1.59 -26.85 4.41
CA ARG A 137 -0.86 -27.61 3.39
C ARG A 137 -0.31 -28.92 3.93
N ALA A 138 0.25 -28.91 5.13
CA ALA A 138 0.75 -30.11 5.79
C ALA A 138 -0.37 -31.14 6.05
N ILE A 139 -1.55 -30.68 6.45
CA ILE A 139 -2.75 -31.54 6.62
C ILE A 139 -3.17 -32.13 5.26
N LEU A 140 -3.27 -31.31 4.22
CA LEU A 140 -3.61 -31.74 2.85
C LEU A 140 -2.60 -32.76 2.29
N HIS A 141 -1.33 -32.57 2.61
CA HIS A 141 -0.25 -33.52 2.25
C HIS A 141 -0.14 -34.72 3.20
N ARG A 142 -1.07 -34.88 4.14
CA ARG A 142 -1.15 -36.00 5.10
C ARG A 142 0.15 -36.18 5.88
N ARG A 143 0.77 -35.09 6.30
CA ARG A 143 1.92 -35.14 7.21
C ARG A 143 1.49 -35.73 8.56
N ASP A 144 2.43 -36.38 9.23
CA ASP A 144 2.14 -37.00 10.52
C ASP A 144 1.89 -35.96 11.63
N GLN A 145 1.26 -36.42 12.72
CA GLN A 145 0.87 -35.58 13.85
C GLN A 145 2.08 -34.88 14.48
N ARG A 146 3.22 -35.56 14.58
CA ARG A 146 4.43 -34.98 15.17
C ARG A 146 4.98 -33.81 14.34
N TYR A 147 4.94 -33.92 13.02
CA TYR A 147 5.30 -32.85 12.12
C TYR A 147 4.37 -31.65 12.29
N LEU A 148 3.05 -31.87 12.34
CA LEU A 148 2.05 -30.82 12.54
C LEU A 148 2.27 -30.11 13.88
N GLU A 149 2.50 -30.84 14.96
CA GLU A 149 2.79 -30.27 16.29
C GLU A 149 4.07 -29.43 16.28
N THR A 150 5.11 -29.88 15.56
CA THR A 150 6.39 -29.17 15.47
C THR A 150 6.22 -27.82 14.77
N ILE A 151 5.61 -27.79 13.57
CA ILE A 151 5.44 -26.54 12.84
C ILE A 151 4.46 -25.58 13.51
N THR A 152 3.50 -26.11 14.28
CA THR A 152 2.52 -25.30 15.02
C THR A 152 3.18 -24.45 16.11
N GLN A 153 4.29 -24.91 16.69
CA GLN A 153 5.01 -24.18 17.75
C GLN A 153 5.66 -22.87 17.27
N ASP A 154 5.84 -22.70 15.97
CA ASP A 154 6.43 -21.49 15.38
C ASP A 154 5.47 -20.30 15.35
N TYR A 155 4.16 -20.57 15.52
CA TYR A 155 3.12 -19.55 15.39
C TYR A 155 2.69 -18.98 16.74
N ASP A 156 2.31 -17.71 16.72
CA ASP A 156 1.75 -16.99 17.87
C ASP A 156 0.24 -17.20 18.00
N TYR A 157 -0.44 -17.47 16.87
CA TYR A 157 -1.86 -17.80 16.80
C TYR A 157 -2.17 -18.55 15.50
N LEU A 158 -3.31 -19.24 15.49
CA LEU A 158 -3.82 -19.93 14.32
C LEU A 158 -5.07 -19.23 13.80
N GLU A 159 -5.13 -19.04 12.49
CA GLU A 159 -6.38 -18.66 11.83
C GLU A 159 -7.26 -19.87 11.57
N PHE A 160 -8.55 -19.63 11.58
CA PHE A 160 -9.57 -20.65 11.48
C PHE A 160 -10.72 -20.21 10.57
N THR A 161 -11.12 -21.06 9.65
CA THR A 161 -12.33 -20.95 8.84
C THR A 161 -13.21 -22.17 9.05
N SER A 162 -14.51 -22.04 8.75
CA SER A 162 -15.47 -23.12 8.94
C SER A 162 -15.24 -24.32 8.01
N GLU A 163 -14.63 -24.12 6.86
CA GLU A 163 -14.45 -25.13 5.83
C GLU A 163 -13.00 -25.21 5.32
N PRO A 164 -12.52 -26.38 4.88
CA PRO A 164 -13.15 -27.71 4.97
C PRO A 164 -13.13 -28.26 6.41
N TYR A 165 -14.17 -29.03 6.74
CA TYR A 165 -14.42 -29.52 8.09
C TYR A 165 -13.26 -30.31 8.73
N ASP A 166 -12.67 -31.25 8.01
CA ASP A 166 -11.57 -32.12 8.49
C ASP A 166 -10.30 -31.31 8.80
N ILE A 167 -10.02 -30.28 8.00
CA ILE A 167 -8.94 -29.33 8.26
C ILE A 167 -9.26 -28.52 9.51
N ALA A 168 -10.47 -27.97 9.61
CA ALA A 168 -10.93 -27.20 10.76
C ALA A 168 -10.78 -27.98 12.07
N ALA A 169 -11.24 -29.23 12.10
CA ALA A 169 -11.13 -30.11 13.28
C ALA A 169 -9.67 -30.34 13.70
N THR A 170 -8.77 -30.57 12.75
CA THR A 170 -7.33 -30.76 13.03
C THR A 170 -6.69 -29.47 13.57
N VAL A 171 -7.00 -28.30 12.98
CA VAL A 171 -6.47 -27.00 13.43
C VAL A 171 -6.95 -26.70 14.85
N VAL A 172 -8.23 -26.95 15.18
CA VAL A 172 -8.76 -26.80 16.55
C VAL A 172 -8.01 -27.69 17.54
N GLN A 173 -7.74 -28.95 17.18
CA GLN A 173 -6.97 -29.85 18.02
C GLN A 173 -5.54 -29.36 18.27
N LEU A 174 -4.85 -28.91 17.23
CA LEU A 174 -3.49 -28.35 17.33
C LEU A 174 -3.46 -27.09 18.20
N ALA A 175 -4.42 -26.18 18.03
CA ALA A 175 -4.55 -24.99 18.88
C ALA A 175 -4.73 -25.33 20.36
N ALA A 176 -5.57 -26.32 20.64
CA ALA A 176 -5.83 -26.78 22.01
C ALA A 176 -4.58 -27.42 22.63
N GLN A 177 -3.87 -28.27 21.90
CA GLN A 177 -2.64 -28.91 22.37
C GLN A 177 -1.50 -27.91 22.61
N GLY A 178 -1.33 -26.94 21.71
CA GLY A 178 -0.32 -25.88 21.82
C GLY A 178 -0.71 -24.75 22.76
N ASN A 179 -1.93 -24.72 23.31
CA ASN A 179 -2.52 -23.59 24.03
C ASN A 179 -2.40 -22.26 23.25
N LEU A 180 -2.54 -22.33 21.93
CA LEU A 180 -2.47 -21.18 21.04
C LEU A 180 -3.84 -20.50 20.88
N PRO A 181 -3.89 -19.18 20.70
CA PRO A 181 -5.11 -18.50 20.28
C PRO A 181 -5.58 -19.05 18.94
N LEU A 182 -6.87 -19.34 18.84
CA LEU A 182 -7.54 -19.76 17.61
C LEU A 182 -8.53 -18.67 17.19
N CYS A 183 -8.25 -17.99 16.10
CA CYS A 183 -9.00 -16.81 15.67
C CYS A 183 -9.83 -17.12 14.44
N ALA A 184 -11.16 -16.97 14.53
CA ALA A 184 -12.03 -17.05 13.37
C ALA A 184 -11.76 -15.87 12.43
N VAL A 185 -11.52 -16.16 11.16
CA VAL A 185 -11.21 -15.17 10.13
C VAL A 185 -12.07 -15.38 8.88
N GLN A 186 -12.13 -14.37 8.03
CA GLN A 186 -12.87 -14.37 6.79
C GLN A 186 -11.96 -14.03 5.61
N TYR A 187 -12.00 -14.85 4.59
CA TYR A 187 -11.34 -14.56 3.30
C TYR A 187 -12.38 -13.97 2.34
N ALA A 188 -12.87 -12.80 2.68
CA ALA A 188 -13.87 -12.12 1.89
C ALA A 188 -13.21 -11.36 0.73
N VAL A 189 -13.79 -11.46 -0.45
CA VAL A 189 -13.40 -10.71 -1.66
C VAL A 189 -14.44 -9.64 -2.02
N LEU A 190 -15.58 -9.64 -1.33
CA LEU A 190 -16.71 -8.75 -1.52
C LEU A 190 -17.14 -8.15 -0.19
N ASN A 191 -17.60 -6.90 -0.21
CA ASN A 191 -18.17 -6.26 0.97
C ASN A 191 -19.60 -6.74 1.30
N GLU A 192 -20.35 -7.12 0.28
CA GLU A 192 -21.78 -7.47 0.38
C GLU A 192 -22.11 -8.71 -0.47
N PRO A 193 -23.21 -9.44 -0.15
CA PRO A 193 -23.60 -10.63 -0.90
C PRO A 193 -24.02 -10.34 -2.35
N SER A 194 -24.48 -9.13 -2.66
CA SER A 194 -24.90 -8.76 -4.02
C SER A 194 -23.70 -8.21 -4.80
N VAL A 195 -23.32 -8.93 -5.85
CA VAL A 195 -22.25 -8.49 -6.77
C VAL A 195 -22.88 -7.79 -7.96
N PRO A 196 -22.49 -6.55 -8.29
CA PRO A 196 -22.85 -5.94 -9.57
C PRO A 196 -22.45 -6.83 -10.73
N LEU A 197 -23.30 -6.90 -11.78
CA LEU A 197 -23.09 -7.77 -12.94
C LEU A 197 -21.72 -7.59 -13.60
N GLU A 198 -21.21 -6.37 -13.60
CA GLU A 198 -19.89 -6.02 -14.13
C GLU A 198 -18.74 -6.66 -13.34
N LYS A 199 -18.81 -6.64 -12.01
CA LYS A 199 -17.84 -7.32 -11.14
C LYS A 199 -17.90 -8.84 -11.30
N TYR A 200 -19.10 -9.38 -11.46
CA TYR A 200 -19.30 -10.80 -11.73
C TYR A 200 -18.71 -11.24 -13.08
N ALA A 201 -18.93 -10.45 -14.13
CA ALA A 201 -18.34 -10.70 -15.46
C ALA A 201 -16.80 -10.67 -15.38
N TYR A 202 -16.22 -9.74 -14.65
CA TYR A 202 -14.78 -9.65 -14.45
C TYR A 202 -14.21 -10.87 -13.73
N LEU A 203 -14.84 -11.33 -12.63
CA LEU A 203 -14.44 -12.56 -11.91
C LEU A 203 -14.50 -13.78 -12.83
N THR A 204 -15.51 -13.86 -13.69
CA THR A 204 -15.68 -14.93 -14.67
C THR A 204 -14.56 -14.92 -15.72
N LEU A 205 -14.18 -13.75 -16.23
CA LEU A 205 -13.11 -13.59 -17.20
C LEU A 205 -11.73 -13.92 -16.64
N CYS A 206 -11.48 -13.58 -15.39
CA CYS A 206 -10.21 -13.85 -14.75
C CYS A 206 -9.99 -15.32 -14.36
N ARG A 207 -10.98 -16.20 -14.50
CA ARG A 207 -10.96 -17.67 -14.24
C ARG A 207 -10.47 -18.11 -12.85
N TYR A 208 -10.17 -17.19 -11.95
CA TYR A 208 -9.43 -17.49 -10.73
C TYR A 208 -10.29 -17.88 -9.53
N TYR A 209 -11.60 -17.52 -9.49
CA TYR A 209 -12.42 -17.68 -8.27
C TYR A 209 -13.88 -18.04 -8.52
N TRP A 210 -14.18 -18.59 -9.68
CA TRP A 210 -15.54 -18.92 -10.11
C TRP A 210 -16.37 -19.74 -9.11
N GLN A 211 -15.75 -20.66 -8.37
CA GLN A 211 -16.48 -21.55 -7.46
C GLN A 211 -16.61 -21.03 -6.02
N GLU A 212 -15.86 -19.99 -5.68
CA GLU A 212 -15.80 -19.44 -4.31
C GLU A 212 -16.46 -18.06 -4.18
N ALA A 213 -16.73 -17.36 -5.27
CA ALA A 213 -17.18 -15.96 -5.24
C ALA A 213 -18.56 -15.75 -4.61
N ASP A 214 -19.47 -16.71 -4.76
CA ASP A 214 -20.84 -16.58 -4.27
C ASP A 214 -20.98 -16.63 -2.74
N ALA A 215 -19.99 -17.12 -2.04
CA ALA A 215 -20.01 -17.29 -0.59
C ALA A 215 -19.07 -16.35 0.17
N GLN A 216 -18.23 -15.56 -0.52
CA GLN A 216 -17.12 -14.83 0.11
C GLN A 216 -17.36 -13.32 0.23
N TYR A 217 -18.48 -12.94 0.76
CA TYR A 217 -18.69 -11.57 1.24
C TYR A 217 -18.29 -11.43 2.71
N PHE A 218 -18.00 -10.21 3.12
CA PHE A 218 -17.68 -9.91 4.51
C PHE A 218 -18.93 -10.03 5.41
N LYS A 219 -18.97 -11.08 6.21
CA LYS A 219 -20.10 -11.46 7.08
C LYS A 219 -20.15 -10.58 8.34
N THR A 220 -21.35 -10.30 8.77
CA THR A 220 -21.59 -9.73 10.12
C THR A 220 -21.16 -10.71 11.20
N THR A 221 -21.04 -10.21 12.42
CA THR A 221 -20.74 -11.06 13.58
C THR A 221 -21.77 -12.17 13.80
N GLU A 222 -23.04 -11.87 13.54
CA GLU A 222 -24.13 -12.85 13.69
C GLU A 222 -24.06 -13.94 12.63
N GLU A 223 -23.90 -13.56 11.35
CA GLU A 223 -23.73 -14.50 10.24
C GLU A 223 -22.51 -15.42 10.46
N LEU A 224 -21.38 -14.84 10.91
CA LEU A 224 -20.17 -15.62 11.21
C LEU A 224 -20.37 -16.54 12.43
N ARG A 225 -21.10 -16.10 13.44
CA ARG A 225 -21.45 -16.92 14.61
C ARG A 225 -22.35 -18.10 14.21
N GLU A 226 -23.34 -17.86 13.36
CA GLU A 226 -24.22 -18.91 12.84
C GLU A 226 -23.44 -19.93 12.05
N GLU A 227 -22.50 -19.50 11.19
CA GLU A 227 -21.61 -20.38 10.44
C GLU A 227 -20.71 -21.21 11.35
N MET A 228 -20.09 -20.60 12.37
CA MET A 228 -19.26 -21.31 13.34
C MET A 228 -20.07 -22.30 14.19
N ASN A 229 -21.31 -21.98 14.51
CA ASN A 229 -22.21 -22.87 15.26
C ASN A 229 -22.73 -24.04 14.39
N ALA A 230 -22.80 -23.86 13.06
CA ALA A 230 -23.18 -24.94 12.14
C ALA A 230 -22.10 -26.04 12.02
N LEU A 231 -20.89 -25.79 12.48
CA LEU A 231 -19.82 -26.79 12.61
C LEU A 231 -20.13 -27.79 13.75
N TYR A 232 -21.10 -28.66 13.53
CA TYR A 232 -21.71 -29.61 14.50
C TYR A 232 -20.77 -30.66 15.13
N VAL A 233 -19.48 -30.57 14.98
CA VAL A 233 -18.58 -31.71 15.18
C VAL A 233 -17.57 -31.53 16.31
N LEU A 234 -17.62 -30.39 16.99
CA LEU A 234 -16.77 -30.25 18.18
C LEU A 234 -17.60 -30.47 19.43
N PRO A 235 -17.17 -31.39 20.34
CA PRO A 235 -17.87 -31.63 21.60
C PRO A 235 -17.85 -30.46 22.59
N VAL A 236 -17.57 -29.24 22.09
CA VAL A 236 -17.43 -27.99 22.87
C VAL A 236 -18.41 -26.94 22.33
N GLU A 237 -19.66 -27.28 22.32
CA GLU A 237 -20.79 -26.71 21.58
C GLU A 237 -21.13 -25.23 21.79
N LYS A 238 -20.71 -24.56 22.84
CA LYS A 238 -21.01 -23.14 23.10
C LYS A 238 -19.78 -22.27 23.35
N LEU A 239 -18.66 -22.89 23.67
CA LEU A 239 -17.41 -22.20 24.00
C LEU A 239 -16.59 -21.83 22.76
N VAL A 240 -16.74 -22.57 21.64
CA VAL A 240 -15.92 -22.37 20.46
C VAL A 240 -16.21 -21.03 19.81
N GLY A 241 -17.50 -20.74 19.54
CA GLY A 241 -17.88 -19.47 18.90
C GLY A 241 -17.46 -18.25 19.72
N GLN A 242 -17.68 -18.30 21.05
CA GLN A 242 -17.25 -17.26 21.97
C GLN A 242 -15.74 -17.10 21.97
N LYS A 243 -15.01 -18.20 22.10
CA LYS A 243 -13.57 -18.23 22.20
C LYS A 243 -12.92 -17.69 20.90
N VAL A 244 -13.28 -18.25 19.76
CA VAL A 244 -12.63 -17.92 18.46
C VAL A 244 -13.01 -16.56 17.90
N LEU A 245 -14.20 -16.03 18.25
CA LEU A 245 -14.68 -14.72 17.77
C LEU A 245 -14.29 -13.56 18.68
N TYR A 246 -14.03 -13.81 19.97
CA TYR A 246 -13.81 -12.73 20.93
C TYR A 246 -12.59 -12.95 21.82
N ASP A 247 -12.51 -14.08 22.55
CA ASP A 247 -11.52 -14.25 23.60
C ASP A 247 -10.11 -14.42 23.02
N ASP A 248 -9.93 -15.28 22.04
CA ASP A 248 -8.63 -15.55 21.42
C ASP A 248 -8.15 -14.38 20.52
N PRO A 249 -8.98 -13.71 19.68
CA PRO A 249 -8.59 -12.46 19.04
C PRO A 249 -8.18 -11.38 20.03
N GLN A 250 -8.87 -11.27 21.20
CA GLN A 250 -8.47 -10.36 22.25
C GLN A 250 -7.11 -10.70 22.87
N ARG A 251 -6.78 -12.01 23.01
CA ARG A 251 -5.44 -12.46 23.47
C ARG A 251 -4.34 -12.03 22.48
N VAL A 252 -4.59 -12.13 21.18
CA VAL A 252 -3.64 -11.67 20.15
C VAL A 252 -3.51 -10.15 20.21
N PHE A 253 -4.62 -9.43 20.20
CA PHE A 253 -4.63 -7.96 20.23
C PHE A 253 -3.99 -7.40 21.50
N SER A 254 -4.11 -8.06 22.65
CA SER A 254 -3.48 -7.62 23.91
C SER A 254 -1.95 -7.58 23.85
N ARG A 255 -1.34 -8.18 22.82
CA ARG A 255 0.12 -8.15 22.57
C ARG A 255 0.52 -7.03 21.60
N VAL A 256 -0.44 -6.30 21.05
CA VAL A 256 -0.20 -5.16 20.15
C VAL A 256 -0.10 -3.90 20.99
N GLU A 257 1.05 -3.25 20.92
CA GLU A 257 1.31 -1.97 21.57
C GLU A 257 0.69 -0.81 20.77
N PRO A 258 0.25 0.28 21.41
CA PRO A 258 -0.10 1.50 20.71
C PRO A 258 1.07 2.00 19.85
N MET A 259 0.80 2.32 18.61
CA MET A 259 1.78 2.84 17.65
C MET A 259 1.31 4.18 17.10
N PRO A 260 2.22 5.12 16.82
CA PRO A 260 1.86 6.30 16.06
C PRO A 260 1.37 5.91 14.66
N THR A 261 0.42 6.66 14.13
CA THR A 261 -0.08 6.48 12.77
C THR A 261 1.02 6.74 11.75
N LEU A 262 0.84 6.22 10.54
CA LEU A 262 1.75 6.56 9.44
C LEU A 262 1.72 8.06 9.15
N GLU A 263 0.55 8.71 9.26
CA GLU A 263 0.42 10.14 9.13
C GLU A 263 1.20 10.90 10.22
N GLU A 264 1.12 10.47 11.49
CA GLU A 264 1.91 11.07 12.59
C GLU A 264 3.41 10.90 12.40
N ILE A 265 3.85 9.82 11.75
CA ILE A 265 5.26 9.58 11.46
C ILE A 265 5.72 10.39 10.25
N LEU A 266 4.92 10.40 9.18
CA LEU A 266 5.22 11.15 7.96
C LEU A 266 5.07 12.66 8.19
N CYS A 267 4.06 13.05 8.94
CA CYS A 267 3.86 14.39 9.47
C CYS A 267 4.50 14.44 10.85
N THR A 268 5.82 14.37 10.93
CA THR A 268 6.47 14.75 12.18
C THR A 268 5.98 16.16 12.52
N ASN A 269 5.07 16.26 13.47
CA ASN A 269 4.48 17.51 13.97
C ASN A 269 5.52 18.37 14.69
N ASP A 270 6.80 18.08 14.52
CA ASP A 270 7.87 18.96 14.90
C ASP A 270 7.89 20.15 13.93
N ALA A 271 7.31 21.26 14.39
CA ALA A 271 7.31 22.50 13.63
C ALA A 271 8.73 22.92 13.21
N SER A 272 9.75 22.51 13.98
CA SER A 272 11.16 22.73 13.67
C SER A 272 11.64 21.89 12.48
N PHE A 273 11.23 20.62 12.41
CA PHE A 273 11.54 19.76 11.27
C PHE A 273 10.89 20.29 9.97
N HIS A 274 9.60 20.62 10.04
CA HIS A 274 8.90 21.18 8.88
C HIS A 274 9.55 22.51 8.42
N ALA A 275 9.84 23.43 9.33
CA ALA A 275 10.51 24.68 9.02
C ALA A 275 11.89 24.44 8.39
N ALA A 276 12.67 23.50 8.90
CA ALA A 276 13.97 23.14 8.32
C ALA A 276 13.82 22.56 6.90
N ARG A 277 12.82 21.69 6.65
CA ARG A 277 12.56 21.16 5.31
C ARG A 277 12.07 22.22 4.34
N MET A 278 11.21 23.14 4.78
CA MET A 278 10.78 24.29 3.97
C MET A 278 11.96 25.21 3.63
N GLN A 279 12.85 25.47 4.58
CA GLN A 279 14.06 26.24 4.34
C GLN A 279 14.97 25.56 3.31
N GLU A 280 15.20 24.24 3.45
CA GLU A 280 15.99 23.46 2.49
C GLU A 280 15.36 23.48 1.09
N LEU A 281 14.03 23.25 1.00
CA LEU A 281 13.29 23.29 -0.26
C LEU A 281 13.45 24.65 -0.95
N ASN A 282 13.28 25.75 -0.20
CA ASN A 282 13.48 27.09 -0.72
C ASN A 282 14.90 27.34 -1.24
N ILE A 283 15.92 26.86 -0.54
CA ILE A 283 17.33 26.97 -0.98
C ILE A 283 17.52 26.25 -2.31
N ARG A 284 17.06 24.98 -2.40
CA ARG A 284 17.19 24.17 -3.62
C ARG A 284 16.44 24.79 -4.80
N LEU A 285 15.24 25.31 -4.57
CA LEU A 285 14.46 26.00 -5.61
C LEU A 285 15.12 27.29 -6.10
N ASN A 286 15.64 28.08 -5.19
CA ASN A 286 16.38 29.29 -5.57
C ASN A 286 17.60 28.96 -6.43
N CYS A 287 18.36 27.93 -6.08
CA CYS A 287 19.48 27.43 -6.89
C CYS A 287 19.00 26.95 -8.27
N ALA A 288 17.93 26.15 -8.33
CA ALA A 288 17.38 25.64 -9.59
C ALA A 288 16.82 26.76 -10.49
N MET A 289 16.12 27.73 -9.92
CA MET A 289 15.65 28.91 -10.66
C MET A 289 16.81 29.73 -11.20
N GLN A 290 17.84 29.94 -10.40
CA GLN A 290 19.04 30.68 -10.83
C GLN A 290 19.82 29.94 -11.93
N GLU A 291 19.93 28.62 -11.83
CA GLU A 291 20.56 27.79 -12.87
C GLU A 291 19.79 27.80 -14.19
N LYS A 292 18.45 27.74 -14.11
CA LYS A 292 17.57 27.70 -15.29
C LYS A 292 17.34 29.04 -15.94
N TYR A 293 17.08 30.07 -15.14
CA TYR A 293 16.65 31.38 -15.59
C TYR A 293 17.70 32.50 -15.35
N GLY A 294 18.79 32.21 -14.63
CA GLY A 294 19.82 33.22 -14.30
C GLY A 294 19.33 34.25 -13.29
N ALA A 295 19.92 35.47 -13.33
CA ALA A 295 19.61 36.53 -12.37
C ALA A 295 18.20 37.14 -12.54
N HIS A 296 17.51 36.86 -13.64
CA HIS A 296 16.19 37.43 -13.98
C HIS A 296 15.15 36.31 -14.18
N CYS A 297 14.79 35.68 -13.09
CA CYS A 297 13.69 34.70 -13.12
C CYS A 297 12.38 35.39 -13.56
N PRO A 298 11.65 34.84 -14.55
CA PRO A 298 10.37 35.39 -14.98
C PRO A 298 9.34 35.44 -13.84
N ALA A 299 8.52 36.50 -13.83
CA ALA A 299 7.50 36.66 -12.79
C ALA A 299 6.51 35.48 -12.75
N GLN A 300 6.14 34.94 -13.92
CA GLN A 300 5.25 33.78 -14.06
C GLN A 300 5.77 32.53 -13.32
N VAL A 301 7.07 32.28 -13.41
CA VAL A 301 7.73 31.17 -12.68
C VAL A 301 7.68 31.44 -11.17
N SER A 302 8.11 32.66 -10.76
CA SER A 302 8.16 33.02 -9.34
C SER A 302 6.78 32.99 -8.68
N GLU A 303 5.75 33.47 -9.35
CA GLU A 303 4.37 33.48 -8.87
C GLU A 303 3.83 32.04 -8.76
N ARG A 304 4.10 31.18 -9.74
CA ARG A 304 3.70 29.77 -9.73
C ARG A 304 4.37 29.01 -8.57
N VAL A 305 5.69 29.14 -8.43
CA VAL A 305 6.45 28.51 -7.33
C VAL A 305 5.94 28.99 -5.97
N GLN A 306 5.64 30.28 -5.82
CA GLN A 306 5.14 30.81 -4.55
C GLN A 306 3.76 30.26 -4.18
N ARG A 307 2.86 30.09 -5.15
CA ARG A 307 1.56 29.44 -4.93
C ARG A 307 1.72 27.99 -4.50
N GLU A 308 2.53 27.23 -5.21
CA GLU A 308 2.80 25.82 -4.87
C GLU A 308 3.48 25.69 -3.49
N LEU A 309 4.45 26.55 -3.15
CA LEU A 309 5.08 26.57 -1.83
C LEU A 309 4.08 26.87 -0.72
N THR A 310 3.12 27.76 -0.94
CA THR A 310 2.07 28.05 0.05
C THR A 310 1.23 26.81 0.36
N GLU A 311 0.86 26.04 -0.67
CA GLU A 311 0.09 24.80 -0.49
C GLU A 311 0.94 23.70 0.16
N ILE A 312 2.20 23.54 -0.26
CA ILE A 312 3.14 22.57 0.32
C ILE A 312 3.40 22.87 1.80
N ASP A 313 3.53 24.13 2.17
CA ASP A 313 3.68 24.58 3.56
C ASP A 313 2.43 24.28 4.39
N ALA A 314 1.26 24.64 3.87
CA ALA A 314 -0.03 24.39 4.54
C ALA A 314 -0.28 22.90 4.79
N GLN A 315 0.13 22.02 3.87
CA GLN A 315 -0.02 20.57 3.94
C GLN A 315 1.22 19.85 4.52
N LYS A 316 2.25 20.61 4.95
CA LYS A 316 3.51 20.09 5.52
C LYS A 316 4.24 19.07 4.62
N GLN A 317 4.16 19.23 3.30
CA GLN A 317 4.68 18.28 2.31
C GLN A 317 6.11 18.58 1.80
N ALA A 318 6.82 19.55 2.39
CA ALA A 318 8.16 19.93 1.94
C ALA A 318 9.17 18.78 1.93
N HIS A 319 9.08 17.87 2.91
CA HIS A 319 9.97 16.70 2.98
C HIS A 319 9.76 15.74 1.81
N VAL A 320 8.51 15.58 1.33
CA VAL A 320 8.19 14.72 0.18
C VAL A 320 8.81 15.27 -1.09
N MET A 321 8.71 16.60 -1.32
CA MET A 321 9.32 17.24 -2.47
C MET A 321 10.84 17.08 -2.50
N LEU A 322 11.49 17.19 -1.32
CA LEU A 322 12.93 16.97 -1.18
C LEU A 322 13.33 15.51 -1.45
N VAL A 323 12.54 14.57 -0.97
CA VAL A 323 12.75 13.15 -1.22
C VAL A 323 12.68 12.85 -2.72
N LEU A 324 11.65 13.34 -3.41
CA LEU A 324 11.51 13.17 -4.86
C LEU A 324 12.71 13.78 -5.62
N ALA A 325 13.17 14.96 -5.19
CA ALA A 325 14.34 15.61 -5.77
C ALA A 325 15.63 14.79 -5.55
N ASP A 326 15.80 14.20 -4.37
CA ASP A 326 16.96 13.33 -4.08
C ASP A 326 16.92 12.04 -4.91
N MET A 327 15.72 11.46 -5.10
CA MET A 327 15.53 10.30 -5.97
C MET A 327 15.88 10.61 -7.41
N ALA A 328 15.49 11.78 -7.91
CA ALA A 328 15.79 12.21 -9.28
C ALA A 328 17.31 12.38 -9.52
N LYS A 329 18.05 12.88 -8.53
CA LYS A 329 19.49 13.13 -8.64
C LYS A 329 20.38 11.87 -8.60
N GLN A 330 19.89 10.77 -8.08
CA GLN A 330 20.69 9.53 -7.93
C GLN A 330 20.85 8.70 -9.21
N GLY A 331 20.45 9.19 -10.37
CA GLY A 331 20.64 8.58 -11.67
C GLY A 331 21.93 9.05 -12.33
N ASP A 332 22.95 8.19 -12.40
CA ASP A 332 24.28 8.56 -12.93
C ASP A 332 24.41 8.46 -14.47
N ASN A 333 23.37 7.99 -15.16
CA ASN A 333 23.40 7.82 -16.62
C ASN A 333 22.16 8.43 -17.28
N SER A 334 22.40 9.23 -18.31
CA SER A 334 21.44 9.97 -19.12
C SER A 334 20.37 9.14 -19.86
N GLN A 335 20.32 7.84 -19.66
CA GLN A 335 19.32 6.93 -20.26
C GLN A 335 18.32 6.35 -19.28
N GLU A 336 18.46 6.58 -17.97
CA GLU A 336 17.53 6.09 -16.95
C GLU A 336 16.65 7.23 -16.44
N HIS A 337 15.50 7.44 -17.06
CA HIS A 337 14.54 8.43 -16.61
C HIS A 337 13.74 7.93 -15.42
N MET A 338 13.63 8.75 -14.37
CA MET A 338 12.59 8.63 -13.37
C MET A 338 11.39 9.47 -13.83
N MET A 339 10.21 8.90 -13.82
CA MET A 339 8.98 9.63 -14.09
C MET A 339 8.09 9.63 -12.86
N VAL A 340 7.63 10.79 -12.45
CA VAL A 340 6.47 10.92 -11.59
C VAL A 340 5.25 10.92 -12.51
N ALA A 341 4.36 9.94 -12.31
CA ALA A 341 3.15 9.80 -13.11
C ALA A 341 1.94 10.40 -12.40
N GLY A 342 0.88 10.68 -13.19
CA GLY A 342 -0.37 11.24 -12.70
C GLY A 342 -0.33 12.75 -12.51
N GLU A 343 -1.32 13.24 -11.79
CA GLU A 343 -1.57 14.70 -11.63
C GLU A 343 -0.45 15.43 -10.86
N TYR A 344 0.32 14.69 -10.06
CA TYR A 344 1.46 15.22 -9.33
C TYR A 344 2.67 15.60 -10.22
N ALA A 345 2.71 15.09 -11.46
CA ALA A 345 3.75 15.47 -12.42
C ALA A 345 3.69 16.95 -12.82
N ASN A 346 2.61 17.65 -12.45
CA ASN A 346 2.28 19.00 -12.90
C ASN A 346 2.75 20.13 -11.98
N PHE A 347 3.62 19.82 -11.01
CA PHE A 347 4.20 20.86 -10.14
C PHE A 347 5.39 21.54 -10.82
N GLU A 348 5.40 22.87 -10.84
CA GLU A 348 6.56 23.67 -11.26
C GLU A 348 7.78 23.39 -10.37
N ILE A 349 7.55 23.21 -9.08
CA ILE A 349 8.58 22.83 -8.11
C ILE A 349 9.26 21.52 -8.51
N LEU A 350 8.51 20.48 -8.92
CA LEU A 350 9.08 19.21 -9.35
C LEU A 350 9.82 19.34 -10.68
N TYR A 351 9.35 20.18 -11.58
CA TYR A 351 10.05 20.49 -12.83
C TYR A 351 11.38 21.21 -12.59
N LEU A 352 11.40 22.22 -11.72
CA LEU A 352 12.62 22.94 -11.36
C LEU A 352 13.64 22.04 -10.66
N LEU A 353 13.18 21.13 -9.81
CA LEU A 353 14.04 20.19 -9.11
C LEU A 353 14.51 19.00 -9.97
N GLY A 354 14.09 18.94 -11.25
CA GLY A 354 14.46 17.89 -12.18
C GLY A 354 13.82 16.52 -11.93
N VAL A 355 12.67 16.52 -11.24
CA VAL A 355 11.89 15.30 -10.95
C VAL A 355 10.99 14.94 -12.13
N THR A 356 10.50 15.94 -12.86
CA THR A 356 9.71 15.77 -14.08
C THR A 356 10.28 16.65 -15.19
N GLU A 357 10.06 16.25 -16.44
CA GLU A 357 10.39 17.04 -17.62
C GLU A 357 9.21 17.91 -18.09
N LEU A 358 8.06 17.78 -17.43
CA LEU A 358 6.82 18.47 -17.80
C LEU A 358 6.81 19.87 -17.19
N ASP A 359 6.89 20.88 -18.04
CA ASP A 359 6.74 22.29 -17.67
C ASP A 359 5.24 22.63 -17.57
N PRO A 360 4.71 22.92 -16.37
CA PRO A 360 3.28 23.15 -16.20
C PRO A 360 2.81 24.57 -16.55
N LEU A 361 3.74 25.48 -16.81
CA LEU A 361 3.44 26.89 -17.10
C LEU A 361 2.64 27.07 -18.41
N PRO A 362 2.02 28.22 -18.64
CA PRO A 362 1.46 28.56 -19.95
C PRO A 362 2.49 28.42 -21.05
N ARG A 363 2.05 28.05 -22.26
CA ARG A 363 2.94 27.82 -23.40
C ARG A 363 3.75 29.09 -23.69
N HIS A 364 5.07 28.98 -23.68
CA HIS A 364 5.97 30.11 -23.73
C HIS A 364 7.32 29.79 -24.38
N ILE A 365 8.05 30.81 -24.73
CA ILE A 365 9.50 30.77 -24.92
C ILE A 365 10.20 31.53 -23.81
N TYR A 366 11.34 31.04 -23.38
CA TYR A 366 12.28 31.75 -22.53
C TYR A 366 13.63 31.85 -23.23
N CYS A 367 14.05 33.08 -23.52
CA CYS A 367 15.35 33.32 -24.16
C CYS A 367 16.45 33.50 -23.12
N ARG A 368 17.30 32.48 -22.96
CA ARG A 368 18.43 32.51 -22.01
C ARG A 368 19.42 33.70 -22.27
N ALA A 369 19.54 34.12 -23.53
CA ALA A 369 20.49 35.19 -23.89
C ALA A 369 20.09 36.58 -23.41
N CYS A 370 18.80 36.89 -23.36
CA CYS A 370 18.32 38.24 -22.99
C CYS A 370 17.24 38.26 -21.90
N GLY A 371 16.88 37.09 -21.32
CA GLY A 371 15.85 36.97 -20.27
C GLY A 371 14.42 37.28 -20.77
N CYS A 372 14.19 37.28 -22.07
CA CYS A 372 12.85 37.54 -22.61
C CYS A 372 11.95 36.34 -22.40
N TRP A 373 10.82 36.58 -21.74
CA TRP A 373 9.70 35.66 -21.64
C TRP A 373 8.57 36.12 -22.56
N LEU A 374 8.00 35.19 -23.33
CA LEU A 374 6.87 35.46 -24.22
C LEU A 374 5.95 34.25 -24.33
N GLU A 375 4.67 34.46 -24.06
CA GLU A 375 3.64 33.45 -24.35
C GLU A 375 3.45 33.31 -25.86
N THR A 376 3.27 32.09 -26.34
CA THR A 376 3.17 31.79 -27.78
C THR A 376 2.12 30.73 -28.05
N GLN A 377 1.65 30.65 -29.30
CA GLN A 377 0.77 29.60 -29.79
C GLN A 377 1.53 28.55 -30.61
N ALA A 378 2.85 28.69 -30.78
CA ALA A 378 3.68 27.75 -31.48
C ALA A 378 3.69 26.38 -30.75
N GLU A 379 4.04 25.30 -31.44
CA GLU A 379 3.99 23.95 -30.86
C GLU A 379 5.14 23.71 -29.87
N ILE A 380 4.88 22.90 -28.85
CA ILE A 380 5.90 22.53 -27.86
C ILE A 380 7.06 21.82 -28.56
N GLY A 381 8.28 22.21 -28.24
CA GLY A 381 9.50 21.72 -28.87
C GLY A 381 9.89 22.46 -30.16
N GLU A 382 9.03 23.34 -30.69
CA GLU A 382 9.35 24.20 -31.82
C GLU A 382 10.38 25.25 -31.41
N SER A 383 11.32 25.57 -32.31
CA SER A 383 12.30 26.64 -32.10
C SER A 383 11.79 27.93 -32.73
N VAL A 384 11.62 28.97 -31.91
CA VAL A 384 11.11 30.27 -32.32
C VAL A 384 12.19 31.33 -32.05
N ALA A 385 12.33 32.28 -32.98
CA ALA A 385 13.24 33.38 -32.82
C ALA A 385 12.75 34.36 -31.72
N CYS A 386 13.62 34.66 -30.77
CA CYS A 386 13.32 35.63 -29.73
C CYS A 386 13.05 37.03 -30.34
N PRO A 387 11.91 37.66 -30.06
CA PRO A 387 11.58 38.97 -30.63
C PRO A 387 12.49 40.08 -30.15
N ARG A 388 13.22 39.88 -29.04
CA ARG A 388 14.09 40.89 -28.44
C ARG A 388 15.52 40.84 -28.95
N CYS A 389 16.09 39.66 -29.19
CA CYS A 389 17.50 39.51 -29.57
C CYS A 389 17.72 38.61 -30.79
N GLY A 390 16.70 38.01 -31.37
CA GLY A 390 16.77 37.15 -32.54
C GLY A 390 17.32 35.75 -32.30
N GLN A 391 17.76 35.39 -31.09
CA GLN A 391 18.22 34.06 -30.78
C GLN A 391 17.08 33.06 -30.72
N MET A 392 17.34 31.82 -31.16
CA MET A 392 16.35 30.78 -31.15
C MET A 392 16.09 30.30 -29.71
N ALA A 393 14.83 30.17 -29.34
CA ALA A 393 14.38 29.60 -28.08
C ALA A 393 13.34 28.51 -28.34
N VAL A 394 13.36 27.49 -27.53
CA VAL A 394 12.44 26.33 -27.66
C VAL A 394 11.16 26.62 -26.91
N VAL A 395 10.04 26.32 -27.52
CA VAL A 395 8.71 26.47 -26.90
C VAL A 395 8.51 25.38 -25.84
N SER A 396 8.13 25.78 -24.63
CA SER A 396 7.79 24.96 -23.48
C SER A 396 6.43 25.35 -22.91
N GLY A 397 5.93 24.58 -21.96
CA GLY A 397 4.70 24.89 -21.21
C GLY A 397 3.46 24.12 -21.67
N LEU A 398 2.85 23.41 -20.72
CA LEU A 398 1.66 22.57 -20.91
C LEU A 398 0.34 23.26 -20.51
N ASN A 399 0.44 24.46 -19.93
CA ASN A 399 -0.69 25.23 -19.42
C ASN A 399 -1.56 24.49 -18.40
N VAL A 400 -0.93 23.90 -17.40
CA VAL A 400 -1.62 23.15 -16.35
C VAL A 400 -2.04 24.09 -15.20
N PRO A 401 -3.34 24.12 -14.83
CA PRO A 401 -3.83 24.99 -13.77
C PRO A 401 -3.32 24.59 -12.38
N VAL A 402 -3.31 25.52 -11.42
CA VAL A 402 -2.87 25.30 -10.02
C VAL A 402 -3.94 24.61 -9.17
N GLU A 403 -5.21 24.81 -9.48
CA GLU A 403 -6.33 24.38 -8.65
C GLU A 403 -6.36 22.88 -8.33
N PRO A 404 -6.01 21.97 -9.25
CA PRO A 404 -5.93 20.54 -8.96
C PRO A 404 -4.89 20.18 -7.88
N ILE A 405 -3.83 21.00 -7.75
CA ILE A 405 -2.72 20.77 -6.82
C ILE A 405 -3.20 20.85 -5.36
N HIS A 406 -4.04 21.82 -5.04
CA HIS A 406 -4.60 21.98 -3.69
C HIS A 406 -5.43 20.75 -3.27
N ALA A 407 -6.28 20.24 -4.15
CA ALA A 407 -7.08 19.06 -3.87
C ALA A 407 -6.21 17.82 -3.63
N LEU A 408 -5.16 17.64 -4.43
CA LEU A 408 -4.26 16.49 -4.33
C LEU A 408 -3.47 16.46 -3.02
N LEU A 409 -2.92 17.60 -2.60
CA LEU A 409 -2.13 17.67 -1.37
C LEU A 409 -2.99 17.52 -0.10
N LYS A 410 -4.26 17.90 -0.17
CA LYS A 410 -5.19 17.86 0.98
C LYS A 410 -5.49 16.44 1.47
N ASP A 411 -5.54 15.46 0.56
CA ASP A 411 -5.87 14.07 0.88
C ASP A 411 -4.62 13.20 1.14
N GLY A 412 -3.46 13.83 1.24
CA GLY A 412 -2.17 13.17 1.35
C GLY A 412 -1.50 12.98 -0.01
N ALA A 413 -0.19 13.20 -0.06
CA ALA A 413 0.54 13.11 -1.33
C ALA A 413 0.88 11.68 -1.68
N HIS A 414 0.15 11.09 -2.61
CA HIS A 414 0.48 9.81 -3.24
C HIS A 414 1.17 10.07 -4.58
N PHE A 415 2.44 9.69 -4.69
CA PHE A 415 3.20 9.83 -5.92
C PHE A 415 3.43 8.48 -6.57
N GLU A 416 2.95 8.30 -7.79
CA GLU A 416 3.32 7.16 -8.61
C GLU A 416 4.66 7.45 -9.30
N ILE A 417 5.70 6.69 -8.92
CA ILE A 417 7.04 6.85 -9.48
C ILE A 417 7.33 5.64 -10.36
N ARG A 418 7.68 5.91 -11.63
CA ARG A 418 8.13 4.90 -12.58
C ARG A 418 9.63 5.07 -12.80
N ALA A 419 10.38 4.03 -12.49
CA ALA A 419 11.83 4.00 -12.66
C ALA A 419 12.29 2.56 -12.98
N SER A 420 13.54 2.41 -13.47
CA SER A 420 14.11 1.08 -13.66
C SER A 420 14.26 0.33 -12.32
N ALA A 421 14.17 -1.00 -12.35
CA ALA A 421 14.33 -1.83 -11.16
C ALA A 421 15.71 -1.63 -10.50
N GLU A 422 16.74 -1.37 -11.28
CA GLU A 422 18.10 -1.11 -10.81
C GLU A 422 18.19 0.23 -10.06
N ARG A 423 17.51 1.24 -10.56
CA ARG A 423 17.45 2.56 -9.90
C ARG A 423 16.69 2.49 -8.59
N ILE A 424 15.57 1.79 -8.55
CA ILE A 424 14.81 1.54 -7.33
C ILE A 424 15.66 0.80 -6.29
N SER A 425 16.43 -0.21 -6.71
CA SER A 425 17.31 -0.97 -5.81
C SER A 425 18.45 -0.11 -5.25
N ARG A 426 19.13 0.67 -6.09
CA ARG A 426 20.18 1.61 -5.65
C ARG A 426 19.64 2.65 -4.66
N TRP A 427 18.46 3.16 -4.92
CA TRP A 427 17.83 4.13 -4.05
C TRP A 427 17.46 3.52 -2.68
N LYS A 428 16.95 2.28 -2.64
CA LYS A 428 16.70 1.54 -1.41
C LYS A 428 17.97 1.31 -0.60
N GLU A 429 19.09 0.99 -1.25
CA GLU A 429 20.39 0.81 -0.59
C GLU A 429 20.95 2.11 0.00
N ALA A 430 20.81 3.23 -0.69
CA ALA A 430 21.30 4.53 -0.25
C ALA A 430 20.52 5.08 0.97
N ARG A 431 19.29 4.63 1.19
CA ARG A 431 18.38 5.12 2.25
C ARG A 431 18.16 4.13 3.38
N LYS A 432 19.19 3.42 3.82
CA LYS A 432 19.11 2.47 4.95
C LYS A 432 18.51 3.03 6.26
N GLU A 433 18.32 4.33 6.39
CA GLU A 433 17.90 5.00 7.61
C GLU A 433 16.52 5.68 7.58
N THR A 434 15.82 5.73 6.44
CA THR A 434 14.50 6.40 6.35
C THR A 434 13.51 5.56 5.53
N SER A 435 12.77 4.71 6.20
CA SER A 435 11.97 3.61 5.66
C SER A 435 10.51 3.93 5.35
N TYR A 436 10.13 5.11 4.88
CA TYR A 436 8.71 5.46 4.79
C TYR A 436 8.18 5.78 3.39
N ILE A 437 8.90 5.41 2.34
CA ILE A 437 8.37 5.49 0.98
C ILE A 437 8.23 4.08 0.45
N VAL A 438 6.98 3.63 0.35
CA VAL A 438 6.65 2.39 -0.35
C VAL A 438 6.73 2.67 -1.84
N LEU A 439 7.76 2.12 -2.49
CA LEU A 439 7.89 2.17 -3.94
C LEU A 439 7.14 1.00 -4.55
N GLN A 440 6.04 1.28 -5.20
CA GLN A 440 5.34 0.30 -6.02
C GLN A 440 6.12 0.06 -7.31
N THR A 441 6.37 -1.19 -7.63
CA THR A 441 6.55 -1.60 -9.02
C THR A 441 5.15 -1.82 -9.60
N PRO A 442 4.84 -1.27 -10.78
CA PRO A 442 3.54 -1.49 -11.39
C PRO A 442 3.25 -2.98 -11.51
N PRO A 443 1.98 -3.43 -11.35
CA PRO A 443 1.61 -4.81 -11.59
C PRO A 443 2.08 -5.20 -12.99
N ARG A 444 2.63 -6.41 -13.15
CA ARG A 444 3.29 -6.85 -14.39
C ARG A 444 2.35 -7.00 -15.56
N ASP A 445 1.09 -7.27 -15.30
CA ASP A 445 0.06 -7.30 -16.32
C ASP A 445 -0.81 -6.06 -16.11
N PRO A 446 -0.78 -5.10 -17.04
CA PRO A 446 -1.83 -4.11 -17.06
C PRO A 446 -3.13 -4.90 -17.13
N LEU A 447 -4.02 -4.66 -16.18
CA LEU A 447 -5.42 -5.06 -16.35
C LEU A 447 -5.83 -4.66 -17.77
N PRO A 448 -6.52 -5.53 -18.54
CA PRO A 448 -7.00 -5.17 -19.86
C PRO A 448 -7.63 -3.78 -19.78
N ARG A 449 -7.24 -2.86 -20.63
CA ARG A 449 -7.83 -1.52 -20.64
C ARG A 449 -9.33 -1.68 -20.79
N GLU A 450 -10.11 -0.79 -20.19
CA GLU A 450 -11.59 -0.81 -20.33
C GLU A 450 -12.05 -1.03 -21.78
N ALA A 451 -11.30 -0.46 -22.76
CA ALA A 451 -11.52 -0.69 -24.18
C ALA A 451 -11.34 -2.15 -24.62
N ASP A 452 -10.41 -2.89 -24.02
CA ASP A 452 -10.15 -4.30 -24.34
C ASP A 452 -11.20 -5.20 -23.68
N MET A 453 -11.75 -4.79 -22.54
CA MET A 453 -12.84 -5.49 -21.86
C MET A 453 -14.18 -5.33 -22.61
N LEU A 454 -14.46 -4.13 -23.11
CA LEU A 454 -15.67 -3.89 -23.92
C LEU A 454 -15.67 -4.65 -25.26
N SER A 455 -14.50 -4.88 -25.87
CA SER A 455 -14.38 -5.69 -27.08
C SER A 455 -14.62 -7.19 -26.84
N LEU A 456 -14.40 -7.68 -25.62
CA LEU A 456 -14.66 -9.07 -25.23
C LEU A 456 -16.11 -9.32 -24.82
N LEU A 457 -16.87 -8.27 -24.48
CA LEU A 457 -18.30 -8.35 -24.13
C LEU A 457 -19.23 -8.28 -25.36
N HIS A 458 -18.68 -8.09 -26.54
CA HIS A 458 -19.43 -8.06 -27.81
C HIS A 458 -19.30 -9.33 -28.67
N ILE A 459 -18.90 -10.47 -28.06
CA ILE A 459 -18.91 -11.78 -28.73
C ILE A 459 -20.10 -12.60 -28.23
#